data_7c0366b090bd07d4e40e13ebcb8ad008
#
_entry.id   7c0366b090bd07d4e40e13ebcb8ad008
#
_cell.length_a   1.000
_cell.length_b   1.000
_cell.length_c   1.000
_cell.angle_alpha   90.00
_cell.angle_beta   90.00
_cell.angle_gamma   90.00
#
_symmetry.space_group_name_H-M   'P 1'
#
loop_
_entity.id
_entity.type
_entity.pdbx_description
1 polymer ?
#
loop_
_entity_poly.entity_id
_entity_poly.type
_entity_poly.pdbx_seq_one_letter_code
_entity_poly.pdbx_strand_id
1 'polypeptide(L)'
;TDANQKGNAYIVTEFNMPPLPKGTSASDGYGATFTLYPKDITDQFTTEYDIGFTQGGVLYKGVIYYSYGNEKNESGRYRKNGIQIIDIASKKITGKLNLSGTVLGLGKEPECCSIWKGELMLGLNGDGYEVYNIILK
;
A
#
# COMPACT_ATOMS: atom_id res chain seq x y z
N THR A 1 -8.54 -18.35 -9.23
CA THR A 1 -9.12 -17.00 -9.09
C THR A 1 -8.38 -15.91 -9.85
N ASP A 2 -7.20 -16.11 -10.38
CA ASP A 2 -6.34 -15.00 -10.83
C ASP A 2 -6.19 -14.88 -12.35
N ALA A 3 -6.78 -15.77 -13.12
CA ALA A 3 -6.80 -15.68 -14.57
C ALA A 3 -7.64 -14.50 -15.11
N ASN A 4 -8.50 -13.92 -14.27
CA ASN A 4 -9.40 -12.84 -14.67
C ASN A 4 -8.85 -11.42 -14.40
N GLN A 5 -7.64 -11.30 -13.87
CA GLN A 5 -7.05 -10.00 -13.53
C GLN A 5 -6.18 -9.40 -14.64
N LYS A 6 -6.08 -10.09 -15.76
CA LYS A 6 -5.36 -9.59 -16.93
C LYS A 6 -6.14 -8.39 -17.52
N GLY A 7 -5.60 -7.19 -17.35
CA GLY A 7 -6.22 -5.95 -17.83
C GLY A 7 -6.81 -5.04 -16.74
N ASN A 8 -6.75 -5.42 -15.48
CA ASN A 8 -7.10 -4.51 -14.39
C ASN A 8 -6.04 -3.41 -14.26
N ALA A 9 -6.45 -2.27 -13.76
CA ALA A 9 -5.56 -1.16 -13.46
C ALA A 9 -5.77 -0.70 -12.03
N TYR A 10 -4.72 -0.19 -11.40
CA TYR A 10 -4.90 0.58 -10.16
C TYR A 10 -5.44 1.95 -10.51
N ILE A 11 -6.43 2.37 -9.75
CA ILE A 11 -6.94 3.74 -9.81
C ILE A 11 -6.37 4.46 -8.59
N VAL A 12 -5.54 5.46 -8.84
CA VAL A 12 -5.05 6.38 -7.81
C VAL A 12 -5.90 7.62 -7.87
N THR A 13 -6.52 7.97 -6.76
CA THR A 13 -7.38 9.16 -6.66
C THR A 13 -6.86 10.06 -5.55
N GLU A 14 -6.58 11.30 -5.89
CA GLU A 14 -6.22 12.35 -4.95
C GLU A 14 -7.45 13.19 -4.62
N PHE A 15 -7.64 13.44 -3.33
CA PHE A 15 -8.74 14.26 -2.83
C PHE A 15 -8.21 15.48 -2.10
N ASN A 16 -8.88 16.60 -2.29
CA ASN A 16 -8.73 17.75 -1.42
C ASN A 16 -9.47 17.47 -0.11
N MET A 17 -8.73 17.22 0.96
CA MET A 17 -9.31 16.92 2.26
C MET A 17 -9.96 18.17 2.86
N PRO A 18 -11.23 18.12 3.27
CA PRO A 18 -11.84 19.22 3.99
C PRO A 18 -11.13 19.45 5.33
N PRO A 19 -11.14 20.68 5.85
CA PRO A 19 -10.57 20.95 7.17
C PRO A 19 -11.30 20.13 8.23
N LEU A 20 -10.55 19.67 9.24
CA LEU A 20 -11.12 18.98 10.39
C LEU A 20 -12.18 19.84 11.05
N PRO A 21 -13.39 19.36 11.31
CA PRO A 21 -14.40 20.09 12.04
C PRO A 21 -13.86 20.51 13.41
N LYS A 22 -14.05 21.78 13.77
CA LYS A 22 -13.65 22.28 15.09
C LYS A 22 -14.39 21.52 16.17
N GLY A 23 -13.68 21.06 17.20
CA GLY A 23 -14.28 20.38 18.35
C GLY A 23 -14.49 18.89 18.20
N THR A 24 -14.00 18.27 17.12
CA THR A 24 -13.96 16.81 17.06
C THR A 24 -12.99 16.28 18.09
N SER A 25 -13.52 15.61 19.11
CA SER A 25 -12.72 14.81 20.01
C SER A 25 -12.80 13.34 19.59
N ALA A 26 -11.73 12.61 19.72
CA ALA A 26 -11.72 11.16 19.54
C ALA A 26 -12.37 10.41 20.70
N SER A 27 -13.32 11.03 21.42
CA SER A 27 -13.94 10.47 22.61
C SER A 27 -14.78 9.22 22.36
N ASP A 28 -15.21 9.03 21.11
CA ASP A 28 -15.92 7.84 20.64
C ASP A 28 -15.00 6.76 20.06
N GLY A 29 -13.70 6.98 20.04
CA GLY A 29 -12.69 6.06 19.52
C GLY A 29 -12.52 6.06 17.99
N TYR A 30 -13.36 6.78 17.24
CA TYR A 30 -13.32 6.78 15.77
C TYR A 30 -12.77 8.07 15.16
N GLY A 31 -12.54 9.11 15.96
CA GLY A 31 -12.06 10.39 15.46
C GLY A 31 -13.05 11.13 14.57
N ALA A 32 -12.54 12.05 13.76
CA ALA A 32 -13.38 12.82 12.84
C ALA A 32 -13.75 12.01 11.60
N THR A 33 -15.02 12.05 11.22
CA THR A 33 -15.53 11.43 10.00
C THR A 33 -15.66 12.48 8.90
N PHE A 34 -15.18 12.15 7.69
CA PHE A 34 -15.34 12.99 6.50
C PHE A 34 -16.18 12.28 5.46
N THR A 35 -16.96 13.04 4.74
CA THR A 35 -17.59 12.57 3.52
C THR A 35 -16.86 13.23 2.34
N LEU A 36 -16.26 12.43 1.48
CA LEU A 36 -15.65 12.87 0.24
C LEU A 36 -16.64 12.74 -0.92
N TYR A 37 -16.66 13.72 -1.78
CA TYR A 37 -17.53 13.77 -2.96
C TYR A 37 -16.68 13.81 -4.24
N PRO A 38 -17.24 13.50 -5.41
CA PRO A 38 -16.53 13.62 -6.69
C PRO A 38 -15.92 14.99 -6.94
N LYS A 39 -16.53 16.07 -6.41
CA LYS A 39 -16.01 17.43 -6.51
C LYS A 39 -14.71 17.68 -5.73
N ASP A 40 -14.41 16.80 -4.77
CA ASP A 40 -13.23 16.91 -3.93
C ASP A 40 -12.01 16.21 -4.57
N ILE A 41 -12.21 15.56 -5.71
CA ILE A 41 -11.13 14.92 -6.47
C ILE A 41 -10.29 16.02 -7.14
N THR A 42 -9.00 16.05 -6.85
CA THR A 42 -8.03 16.97 -7.44
C THR A 42 -7.26 16.35 -8.60
N ASP A 43 -7.00 15.07 -8.53
CA ASP A 43 -6.39 14.29 -9.61
C ASP A 43 -6.83 12.83 -9.57
N GLN A 44 -6.83 12.19 -10.73
CA GLN A 44 -7.08 10.76 -10.84
C GLN A 44 -6.33 10.19 -12.03
N PHE A 45 -5.67 9.06 -11.83
CA PHE A 45 -5.00 8.34 -12.89
C PHE A 45 -5.04 6.83 -12.68
N THR A 46 -4.76 6.10 -13.75
CA THR A 46 -4.63 4.64 -13.71
C THR A 46 -3.19 4.24 -13.97
N THR A 47 -2.74 3.19 -13.30
CA THR A 47 -1.46 2.55 -13.58
C THR A 47 -1.69 1.13 -14.09
N GLU A 48 -0.68 0.56 -14.73
CA GLU A 48 -0.70 -0.85 -15.07
C GLU A 48 -0.88 -1.71 -13.81
N TYR A 49 -1.73 -2.71 -13.91
CA TYR A 49 -1.90 -3.69 -12.86
C TYR A 49 -0.98 -4.87 -13.13
N ASP A 50 -0.08 -5.12 -12.21
CA ASP A 50 0.93 -6.15 -12.40
C ASP A 50 0.86 -7.26 -11.34
N ILE A 51 0.25 -7.00 -10.19
CA ILE A 51 0.34 -7.91 -9.05
C ILE A 51 -1.00 -7.95 -8.32
N GLY A 52 -1.46 -9.15 -8.01
CA GLY A 52 -2.63 -9.36 -7.18
C GLY A 52 -2.34 -9.09 -5.69
N PHE A 53 -3.39 -8.80 -4.95
CA PHE A 53 -3.39 -8.62 -3.49
C PHE A 53 -2.52 -7.45 -2.99
N THR A 54 -3.05 -6.25 -3.23
CA THR A 54 -2.55 -5.05 -2.55
C THR A 54 -3.01 -5.05 -1.11
N GLN A 55 -2.10 -4.68 -0.23
CA GLN A 55 -2.35 -4.52 1.19
C GLN A 55 -2.36 -3.03 1.55
N GLY A 56 -1.48 -2.56 2.39
CA GLY A 56 -1.42 -1.16 2.78
C GLY A 56 -0.33 -0.37 2.07
N GLY A 57 -0.47 0.95 2.06
CA GLY A 57 0.53 1.82 1.45
C GLY A 57 0.65 3.17 2.12
N VAL A 58 1.69 3.90 1.76
CA VAL A 58 1.99 5.25 2.25
C VAL A 58 2.44 6.16 1.12
N LEU A 59 1.95 7.38 1.13
CA LEU A 59 2.46 8.46 0.27
C LEU A 59 3.56 9.22 1.01
N TYR A 60 4.74 9.30 0.40
CA TYR A 60 5.85 10.07 0.93
C TYR A 60 6.65 10.74 -0.18
N LYS A 61 6.78 12.07 -0.09
CA LYS A 61 7.53 12.89 -1.06
C LYS A 61 7.15 12.66 -2.52
N GLY A 62 5.84 12.57 -2.79
CA GLY A 62 5.33 12.37 -4.15
C GLY A 62 5.42 10.94 -4.68
N VAL A 63 5.78 9.99 -3.83
CA VAL A 63 5.89 8.58 -4.18
C VAL A 63 4.98 7.74 -3.27
N ILE A 64 4.18 6.87 -3.87
CA ILE A 64 3.40 5.88 -3.14
C ILE A 64 4.21 4.60 -3.05
N TYR A 65 4.49 4.17 -1.82
CA TYR A 65 5.00 2.85 -1.50
C TYR A 65 3.85 2.00 -1.02
N TYR A 66 3.55 0.90 -1.69
CA TYR A 66 2.53 0.01 -1.20
C TYR A 66 2.94 -1.45 -1.24
N SER A 67 2.58 -2.14 -0.18
CA SER A 67 2.86 -3.55 -0.04
C SER A 67 1.89 -4.39 -0.86
N TYR A 68 2.40 -5.46 -1.38
CA TYR A 68 1.60 -6.49 -2.04
C TYR A 68 2.06 -7.87 -1.58
N GLY A 69 1.14 -8.76 -1.51
CA GLY A 69 1.45 -10.13 -1.16
C GLY A 69 0.21 -10.88 -0.72
N ASN A 70 0.41 -12.15 -0.54
CA ASN A 70 -0.60 -13.04 -0.01
C ASN A 70 0.09 -14.23 0.63
N GLU A 71 -0.62 -14.87 1.50
CA GLU A 71 -0.28 -16.18 2.05
C GLU A 71 -0.04 -17.22 0.95
N LYS A 72 0.24 -18.42 1.33
CA LYS A 72 0.45 -19.54 0.44
C LYS A 72 -0.74 -19.71 -0.53
N ASN A 73 -0.44 -20.00 -1.77
CA ASN A 73 -1.46 -20.49 -2.68
C ASN A 73 -1.91 -21.90 -2.27
N GLU A 74 -2.94 -22.44 -2.93
CA GLU A 74 -3.48 -23.78 -2.68
C GLU A 74 -2.44 -24.92 -2.77
N SER A 75 -1.35 -24.70 -3.52
CA SER A 75 -0.22 -25.64 -3.61
C SER A 75 0.85 -25.41 -2.53
N GLY A 76 0.59 -24.56 -1.55
CA GLY A 76 1.51 -24.27 -0.44
C GLY A 76 2.73 -23.41 -0.81
N ARG A 77 2.77 -22.86 -2.03
CA ARG A 77 3.84 -21.97 -2.47
C ARG A 77 3.47 -20.52 -2.15
N TYR A 78 4.45 -19.78 -1.65
CA TYR A 78 4.27 -18.34 -1.45
C TYR A 78 4.08 -17.63 -2.77
N ARG A 79 3.10 -16.75 -2.81
CA ARG A 79 2.93 -15.81 -3.90
C ARG A 79 4.02 -14.73 -3.84
N LYS A 80 4.14 -13.97 -4.90
CA LYS A 80 5.07 -12.83 -4.94
C LYS A 80 4.68 -11.82 -3.88
N ASN A 81 5.59 -11.53 -2.99
CA ASN A 81 5.45 -10.54 -1.93
C ASN A 81 6.44 -9.40 -2.14
N GLY A 82 6.05 -8.19 -1.80
CA GLY A 82 6.96 -7.07 -1.96
C GLY A 82 6.35 -5.69 -1.76
N ILE A 83 7.07 -4.71 -2.28
CA ILE A 83 6.65 -3.32 -2.31
C ILE A 83 6.66 -2.85 -3.76
N GLN A 84 5.62 -2.19 -4.18
CA GLN A 84 5.52 -1.50 -5.46
C GLN A 84 5.62 0.01 -5.25
N ILE A 85 6.27 0.69 -6.17
CA ILE A 85 6.59 2.11 -6.09
C ILE A 85 5.91 2.83 -7.24
N ILE A 86 4.99 3.75 -6.91
CA ILE A 86 4.30 4.58 -7.89
C ILE A 86 4.75 6.02 -7.70
N ASP A 87 5.28 6.61 -8.74
CA ASP A 87 5.59 8.03 -8.78
C ASP A 87 4.38 8.84 -9.25
N ILE A 88 3.93 9.78 -8.41
CA ILE A 88 2.73 10.58 -8.67
C ILE A 88 2.94 11.50 -9.88
N ALA A 89 4.11 12.11 -10.02
CA ALA A 89 4.37 13.08 -11.07
C ALA A 89 4.36 12.44 -12.46
N SER A 90 4.98 11.27 -12.61
CA SER A 90 4.97 10.52 -13.86
C SER A 90 3.73 9.66 -14.07
N LYS A 91 2.93 9.45 -13.01
CA LYS A 91 1.74 8.59 -12.99
C LYS A 91 2.05 7.13 -13.38
N LYS A 92 3.22 6.65 -13.00
CA LYS A 92 3.74 5.33 -13.40
C LYS A 92 4.27 4.55 -12.22
N ILE A 93 4.28 3.23 -12.38
CA ILE A 93 5.06 2.33 -11.54
C ILE A 93 6.52 2.50 -11.93
N THR A 94 7.35 2.96 -11.00
CA THR A 94 8.77 3.25 -11.22
C THR A 94 9.69 2.21 -10.61
N GLY A 95 9.15 1.35 -9.74
CA GLY A 95 9.97 0.32 -9.12
C GLY A 95 9.16 -0.77 -8.41
N LYS A 96 9.86 -1.85 -8.15
CA LYS A 96 9.39 -2.98 -7.37
C LYS A 96 10.51 -3.54 -6.51
N LEU A 97 10.21 -3.78 -5.24
CA LEU A 97 11.05 -4.56 -4.35
C LEU A 97 10.40 -5.93 -4.18
N ASN A 98 11.05 -6.97 -4.69
CA ASN A 98 10.57 -8.34 -4.50
C ASN A 98 11.14 -8.89 -3.18
N LEU A 99 10.24 -9.23 -2.26
CA LEU A 99 10.54 -9.77 -0.94
C LEU A 99 10.16 -11.24 -0.80
N SER A 100 9.85 -11.90 -1.92
CA SER A 100 9.49 -13.32 -1.91
C SER A 100 10.67 -14.21 -1.54
N GLY A 101 10.40 -15.29 -0.84
CA GLY A 101 11.40 -16.32 -0.55
C GLY A 101 12.32 -15.98 0.61
N THR A 102 13.60 -15.83 0.35
CA THR A 102 14.66 -15.82 1.38
C THR A 102 14.74 -14.54 2.21
N VAL A 103 14.20 -13.43 1.73
CA VAL A 103 14.40 -12.12 2.39
C VAL A 103 13.53 -12.00 3.65
N LEU A 104 12.26 -12.42 3.58
CA LEU A 104 11.32 -12.29 4.71
C LEU A 104 11.05 -13.62 5.44
N GLY A 105 11.69 -14.70 5.01
CA GLY A 105 11.35 -16.03 5.49
C GLY A 105 10.01 -16.54 4.94
N LEU A 106 9.81 -17.82 5.12
CA LEU A 106 8.57 -18.49 4.72
C LEU A 106 7.46 -18.11 5.71
N GLY A 107 6.32 -17.62 5.22
CA GLY A 107 5.10 -17.41 6.02
C GLY A 107 4.80 -15.97 6.45
N LYS A 108 5.56 -14.99 5.97
CA LYS A 108 5.29 -13.59 6.30
C LYS A 108 4.67 -12.86 5.13
N GLU A 109 3.60 -12.15 5.41
CA GLU A 109 2.84 -11.36 4.45
C GLU A 109 3.07 -9.87 4.68
N PRO A 110 3.47 -9.10 3.66
CA PRO A 110 3.52 -7.64 3.75
C PRO A 110 2.12 -7.06 3.89
N GLU A 111 1.85 -6.38 5.00
CA GLU A 111 0.53 -5.82 5.32
C GLU A 111 0.43 -4.33 5.05
N CYS A 112 1.48 -3.59 5.37
CA CYS A 112 1.46 -2.15 5.22
C CYS A 112 2.85 -1.54 5.03
N CYS A 113 2.88 -0.37 4.38
CA CYS A 113 4.00 0.53 4.40
C CYS A 113 3.67 1.76 5.26
N SER A 114 4.66 2.29 5.95
CA SER A 114 4.55 3.52 6.72
C SER A 114 5.88 4.28 6.69
N ILE A 115 5.86 5.54 7.15
CA ILE A 115 7.09 6.34 7.29
C ILE A 115 7.29 6.64 8.78
N TRP A 116 8.47 6.31 9.26
CA TRP A 116 8.91 6.65 10.61
C TRP A 116 10.25 7.38 10.57
N LYS A 117 10.30 8.60 11.08
CA LYS A 117 11.52 9.46 11.06
C LYS A 117 12.16 9.60 9.68
N GLY A 118 11.32 9.61 8.62
CA GLY A 118 11.79 9.74 7.25
C GLY A 118 12.25 8.44 6.57
N GLU A 119 12.15 7.32 7.26
CA GLU A 119 12.50 5.99 6.78
C GLU A 119 11.26 5.18 6.42
N LEU A 120 11.36 4.36 5.39
CA LEU A 120 10.28 3.46 4.96
C LEU A 120 10.25 2.24 5.87
N MET A 121 9.11 2.02 6.50
CA MET A 121 8.85 0.87 7.36
C MET A 121 7.88 -0.07 6.66
N LEU A 122 8.13 -1.37 6.77
CA LEU A 122 7.27 -2.43 6.26
C LEU A 122 6.74 -3.26 7.43
N GLY A 123 5.43 -3.29 7.59
CA GLY A 123 4.76 -4.19 8.53
C GLY A 123 4.49 -5.55 7.90
N LEU A 124 4.78 -6.60 8.63
CA LEU A 124 4.57 -7.99 8.21
C LEU A 124 3.64 -8.71 9.18
N ASN A 125 2.82 -9.57 8.64
CA ASN A 125 2.01 -10.53 9.38
C ASN A 125 2.55 -11.96 9.16
N GLY A 126 2.58 -12.75 10.21
CA GLY A 126 3.06 -14.13 10.19
C GLY A 126 2.79 -14.76 11.55
N ASP A 127 3.78 -15.42 12.15
CA ASP A 127 3.70 -15.95 13.53
C ASP A 127 3.70 -14.82 14.60
N GLY A 128 3.51 -13.59 14.19
CA GLY A 128 3.46 -12.36 14.96
C GLY A 128 3.64 -11.16 14.05
N TYR A 129 3.36 -9.96 14.58
CA TYR A 129 3.60 -8.73 13.84
C TYR A 129 5.07 -8.33 13.96
N GLU A 130 5.68 -8.06 12.81
CA GLU A 130 7.05 -7.56 12.71
C GLU A 130 7.08 -6.28 11.88
N VAL A 131 8.02 -5.40 12.19
CA VAL A 131 8.26 -4.17 11.44
C VAL A 131 9.71 -4.11 11.01
N TYR A 132 9.93 -3.91 9.74
CA TYR A 132 11.25 -3.81 9.13
C TYR A 132 11.49 -2.42 8.58
N ASN A 133 12.69 -1.90 8.75
CA ASN A 133 13.15 -0.71 8.09
C ASN A 133 13.69 -1.08 6.69
N ILE A 134 13.17 -0.42 5.66
CA ILE A 134 13.60 -0.62 4.29
C ILE A 134 14.52 0.54 3.90
N ILE A 135 15.79 0.24 3.78
CA ILE A 135 16.80 1.22 3.35
C ILE A 135 16.79 1.30 1.84
N LEU A 136 16.25 2.38 1.30
CA LEU A 136 16.32 2.70 -0.12
C LEU A 136 17.70 3.32 -0.41
N LYS A 137 18.54 2.62 -1.17
CA LYS A 137 19.85 3.09 -1.59
C LYS A 137 19.80 3.72 -2.97
#